data_97f680798c4e710418b74c0c49b08d32
#
_entry.id   97f680798c4e710418b74c0c49b08d32
#
_cell.length_a   1.000
_cell.length_b   1.000
_cell.length_c   1.000
_cell.angle_alpha   90.00
_cell.angle_beta   90.00
_cell.angle_gamma   90.00
#
_symmetry.space_group_name_H-M   'P 1'
#
loop_
_entity.id
_entity.type
_entity.pdbx_description
1 polymer ?
#
loop_
_entity_poly.entity_id
_entity_poly.type
_entity_poly.pdbx_seq_one_letter_code
_entity_poly.pdbx_strand_id
1 'polypeptide(L)' 'MESKDYSLIVGGNYYIDLGDDFSVQGVFKGYSSLGNEIAMVIEMNEGKLRFVPVRQIRYLDQITLPSTDDEPKKVDIYYR' A
#
# COMPACT_ATOMS: atom_id res chain seq x y z
N MET A 1 -27.17 -6.26 -7.93
CA MET A 1 -26.03 -5.57 -8.11
C MET A 1 -24.82 -6.30 -7.65
N GLU A 2 -23.79 -6.27 -8.40
CA GLU A 2 -22.70 -6.99 -8.02
C GLU A 2 -21.76 -6.25 -7.20
N SER A 3 -21.18 -6.87 -6.24
CA SER A 3 -20.21 -6.23 -5.43
C SER A 3 -18.84 -6.44 -6.01
N LYS A 4 -17.98 -5.51 -5.80
CA LYS A 4 -16.62 -5.63 -6.21
C LYS A 4 -15.76 -5.85 -5.03
N ASP A 5 -14.81 -6.75 -5.18
CA ASP A 5 -13.82 -6.97 -4.15
C ASP A 5 -12.61 -6.15 -4.47
N TYR A 6 -12.19 -5.36 -3.54
CA TYR A 6 -11.00 -4.56 -3.70
C TYR A 6 -9.92 -5.09 -2.77
N SER A 7 -8.76 -5.27 -3.31
CA SER A 7 -7.63 -5.76 -2.52
C SER A 7 -6.48 -4.81 -2.64
N LEU A 8 -5.62 -4.81 -1.65
CA LEU A 8 -4.39 -4.06 -1.76
C LEU A 8 -3.48 -4.75 -2.76
N ILE A 9 -2.70 -3.95 -3.45
CA ILE A 9 -1.87 -4.45 -4.54
C ILE A 9 -0.43 -4.41 -4.11
N VAL A 10 0.22 -5.58 -4.11
CA VAL A 10 1.64 -5.66 -3.80
C VAL A 10 2.41 -4.86 -4.83
N GLY A 11 3.26 -4.00 -4.39
CA GLY A 11 3.99 -3.08 -5.27
C GLY A 11 3.35 -1.73 -5.39
N GLY A 12 2.11 -1.58 -4.93
CA GLY A 12 1.45 -0.28 -4.96
C GLY A 12 1.94 0.60 -3.84
N ASN A 13 1.79 1.89 -4.03
CA ASN A 13 2.25 2.87 -3.06
C ASN A 13 1.05 3.37 -2.27
N TYR A 14 1.14 3.34 -0.96
CA TYR A 14 0.03 3.68 -0.08
C TYR A 14 0.42 4.69 0.96
N TYR A 15 -0.53 5.57 1.26
CA TYR A 15 -0.41 6.47 2.40
C TYR A 15 -1.31 5.91 3.49
N ILE A 16 -0.77 5.69 4.66
CA ILE A 16 -1.48 5.02 5.74
C ILE A 16 -1.54 5.93 6.93
N ASP A 17 -2.77 6.23 7.36
CA ASP A 17 -2.98 7.10 8.51
C ASP A 17 -3.21 6.26 9.75
N LEU A 18 -2.40 6.50 10.76
CA LEU A 18 -2.50 5.76 12.01
C LEU A 18 -3.12 6.57 13.13
N GLY A 19 -3.52 7.81 12.84
CA GLY A 19 -4.11 8.66 13.86
C GLY A 19 -3.03 9.43 14.62
N ASP A 20 -3.47 10.42 15.37
CA ASP A 20 -2.59 11.19 16.26
C ASP A 20 -1.36 11.74 15.53
N ASP A 21 -1.56 12.15 14.31
CA ASP A 21 -0.50 12.74 13.49
C ASP A 21 0.58 11.75 13.08
N PHE A 22 0.32 10.46 13.19
CA PHE A 22 1.25 9.47 12.70
C PHE A 22 0.78 8.92 11.37
N SER A 23 1.70 8.81 10.43
CA SER A 23 1.38 8.26 9.12
C SER A 23 2.60 7.56 8.56
N VAL A 24 2.35 6.68 7.60
CA VAL A 24 3.40 5.93 6.94
C VAL A 24 3.09 5.93 5.46
N GLN A 25 4.09 6.12 4.64
CA GLN A 25 3.90 6.04 3.20
C GLN A 25 4.99 5.18 2.61
N GLY A 26 4.62 4.30 1.70
CA GLY A 26 5.61 3.45 1.06
C GLY A 26 4.95 2.39 0.23
N VAL A 27 5.74 1.44 -0.19
CA VAL A 27 5.31 0.39 -1.10
C VAL A 27 4.83 -0.81 -0.30
N PHE A 28 3.62 -1.25 -0.64
CA PHE A 28 3.04 -2.40 0.05
C PHE A 28 3.73 -3.68 -0.44
N LYS A 29 4.29 -4.44 0.48
CA LYS A 29 5.02 -5.65 0.11
C LYS A 29 4.24 -6.91 0.46
N GLY A 30 3.15 -6.78 1.17
CA GLY A 30 2.36 -7.93 1.58
C GLY A 30 2.05 -7.88 3.06
N TYR A 31 1.57 -8.97 3.59
CA TYR A 31 1.21 -9.05 5.00
C TYR A 31 2.16 -9.96 5.74
N SER A 32 2.25 -9.76 7.03
CA SER A 32 3.05 -10.60 7.89
C SER A 32 2.35 -10.76 9.22
N SER A 33 2.80 -11.70 10.02
CA SER A 33 2.27 -11.87 11.36
C SER A 33 3.22 -11.24 12.36
N LEU A 34 2.66 -10.50 13.30
CA LEU A 34 3.40 -9.99 14.43
C LEU A 34 2.73 -10.55 15.67
N GLY A 35 3.25 -11.64 16.18
CA GLY A 35 2.58 -12.32 17.28
C GLY A 35 1.23 -12.79 16.82
N ASN A 36 0.17 -12.28 17.43
CA ASN A 36 -1.19 -12.66 17.07
C ASN A 36 -1.85 -11.68 16.14
N GLU A 37 -1.09 -10.74 15.59
CA GLU A 37 -1.68 -9.71 14.77
C GLU A 37 -1.19 -9.77 13.35
N ILE A 38 -2.03 -9.32 12.45
CA ILE A 38 -1.62 -9.19 11.07
C ILE A 38 -1.11 -7.80 10.84
N ALA A 39 -0.01 -7.68 10.14
CA ALA A 39 0.58 -6.38 9.84
C ALA A 39 0.81 -6.23 8.36
N MET A 40 0.66 -5.01 7.87
CA MET A 40 1.08 -4.67 6.53
C MET A 40 2.58 -4.44 6.53
N VAL A 41 3.25 -4.90 5.51
CA VAL A 41 4.68 -4.66 5.36
C VAL A 41 4.85 -3.56 4.34
N ILE A 42 5.45 -2.45 4.75
CA ILE A 42 5.63 -1.29 3.91
C ILE A 42 7.11 -1.03 3.74
N GLU A 43 7.55 -0.97 2.51
CA GLU A 43 8.93 -0.65 2.22
C GLU A 43 9.06 0.86 2.08
N MET A 44 9.87 1.43 2.94
CA MET A 44 10.08 2.86 2.95
C MET A 44 11.40 3.17 2.27
N ASN A 45 11.86 4.37 2.41
CA ASN A 45 13.09 4.78 1.76
C ASN A 45 14.26 3.93 2.21
N GLU A 46 15.15 3.66 1.30
CA GLU A 46 16.40 2.95 1.59
C GLU A 46 16.17 1.50 2.00
N GLY A 47 15.09 0.91 1.53
CA GLY A 47 14.85 -0.49 1.79
C GLY A 47 14.39 -0.81 3.19
N LYS A 48 14.09 0.21 3.99
CA LYS A 48 13.60 -0.03 5.34
C LYS A 48 12.18 -0.58 5.29
N LEU A 49 11.92 -1.64 6.00
CA LEU A 49 10.59 -2.20 6.08
C LEU A 49 9.91 -1.78 7.37
N ARG A 50 8.67 -1.36 7.26
CA ARG A 50 7.88 -1.04 8.44
C ARG A 50 6.69 -1.99 8.52
N PHE A 51 6.48 -2.56 9.68
CA PHE A 51 5.38 -3.48 9.90
C PHE A 51 4.30 -2.73 10.66
N VAL A 52 3.14 -2.56 10.01
CA VAL A 52 2.07 -1.74 10.53
C VAL A 52 0.90 -2.62 10.91
N PRO A 53 0.57 -2.76 12.19
CA PRO A 53 -0.56 -3.60 12.57
C PRO A 53 -1.84 -3.09 11.90
N VAL A 54 -2.54 -3.99 11.27
CA VAL A 54 -3.71 -3.60 10.50
C VAL A 54 -4.76 -2.93 11.38
N ARG A 55 -4.89 -3.39 12.61
CA ARG A 55 -5.91 -2.83 13.48
C ARG A 55 -5.64 -1.39 13.90
N GLN A 56 -4.44 -0.88 13.66
CA GLN A 56 -4.13 0.49 14.02
C GLN A 56 -4.34 1.45 12.86
N ILE A 57 -4.72 0.96 11.72
CA ILE A 57 -4.89 1.78 10.55
C ILE A 57 -6.25 2.45 10.59
N ARG A 58 -6.26 3.78 10.53
CA ARG A 58 -7.52 4.52 10.46
C ARG A 58 -8.03 4.54 9.04
N TYR A 59 -7.17 4.83 8.09
CA TYR A 59 -7.51 4.75 6.68
C TYR A 59 -6.21 4.68 5.89
N LEU A 60 -6.33 4.29 4.66
CA LEU A 60 -5.18 4.34 3.78
C LEU A 60 -5.64 4.72 2.39
N ASP A 61 -4.76 5.37 1.67
CA ASP A 61 -5.02 5.80 0.32
C ASP A 61 -4.04 5.15 -0.62
N GLN A 62 -4.55 4.66 -1.72
CA GLN A 62 -3.67 4.14 -2.75
C GLN A 62 -3.20 5.30 -3.60
N ILE A 63 -1.92 5.52 -3.64
CA ILE A 63 -1.37 6.66 -4.34
C ILE A 63 -1.02 6.31 -5.76
N THR A 64 -0.30 5.22 -5.95
CA THR A 64 0.05 4.81 -7.29
C THR A 64 0.03 3.30 -7.37
N LEU A 65 -0.19 2.80 -8.56
CA LEU A 65 -0.08 1.38 -8.82
C LEU A 65 1.35 1.02 -9.15
N PRO A 66 1.70 -0.26 -9.07
CA PRO A 66 3.05 -0.66 -9.39
C PRO A 66 3.36 -0.39 -10.86
N SER A 67 4.57 0.03 -11.14
CA SER A 67 5.01 0.21 -12.48
C SER A 67 5.27 -1.09 -13.11
N THR A 68 4.84 -1.25 -14.34
CA THR A 68 5.22 -2.43 -14.99
C THR A 68 6.29 -2.07 -15.89
N ASP A 69 7.07 -2.12 -16.01
CA ASP A 69 8.05 -1.79 -16.74
C ASP A 69 7.89 -1.12 -17.82
N ASP A 70 7.65 -0.72 -17.99
CA ASP A 70 7.49 0.02 -18.77
C ASP A 70 6.57 0.48 -19.13
N GLU A 71 6.06 0.56 -19.04
CA GLU A 71 5.30 1.11 -19.33
C GLU A 71 4.99 2.01 -19.31
N PRO A 72 4.95 2.23 -19.91
CA PRO A 72 4.74 3.18 -20.10
C PRO A 72 3.95 3.79 -19.83
N LYS A 73 3.88 3.87 -19.85
CA LYS A 73 3.45 4.33 -19.64
C LYS A 73 2.52 4.63 -19.63
N LYS A 74 2.26 4.45 -19.79
CA LYS A 74 1.60 4.63 -19.86
C LYS A 74 0.78 5.18 -19.79
N VAL A 75 0.51 5.39 -19.85
CA VAL A 75 -0.03 5.80 -19.95
C VAL A 75 -0.77 6.15 -20.20
N ASP A 76 -1.00 6.26 -20.48
CA ASP A 76 -1.47 6.43 -20.81
C ASP A 76 -2.37 6.34 -20.89
N ILE A 77 -2.65 6.27 -20.77
CA ILE A 77 -3.28 6.02 -20.75
C ILE A 77 -4.07 6.38 -20.82
N TYR A 78 -4.19 6.70 -20.80
CA TYR A 78 -4.44 6.86 -20.80
C TYR A 78 -4.83 7.59 -21.23
N TYR A 79 -4.84 7.95 -21.31
CA TYR A 79 -4.73 8.39 -21.68
C TYR A 79 -5.04 8.62 -22.39
N ARG A 80 -5.25 8.83 -22.50
CA ARG A 80 -5.10 8.87 -23.29
C ARG A 80 -5.54 8.82 -23.56
#